data_55d884b741cf6a023220bd5d0c0aa68a
#
_entry.id   55d884b741cf6a023220bd5d0c0aa68a
#
_cell.length_a   1.000
_cell.length_b   1.000
_cell.length_c   1.000
_cell.angle_alpha   90.00
_cell.angle_beta   90.00
_cell.angle_gamma   90.00
#
_symmetry.space_group_name_H-M   'P 1'
#
loop_
_entity.id
_entity.type
_entity.pdbx_description
1 polymer ?
#
loop_
_entity_poly.entity_id
_entity_poly.type
_entity_poly.pdbx_seq_one_letter_code
_entity_poly.pdbx_strand_id
1 'polypeptide(L)'
;MIKKYTKTILPFLACAILSTGCSKEQTNFDNPEPGSDEMGYLVFSGINVSVATDAEVLSSLDSKANTAETTEAPDNYKVKIKSVKTGATQEFTYAEMKQPENQKIALEPGDYIVSAESDDYAEYINGEHYADWERPVYRDSVVVVITKKEEKTVDNLICKLANIKTTVSLSTDLQGLFKTDEEASTEEEKLKVALSIGDNGLTYGRTEANSGKAGHFKAVSESNTLKLNLTGHYNKAAGDEAPQYVPVTWTKEITNCKAGPW
;
A
#
# COMPACT_ATOMS: atom_id res chain seq x y z
N MET A 1 -38.69 10.27 73.77
CA MET A 1 -37.55 10.78 72.96
C MET A 1 -37.95 10.63 71.49
N ILE A 2 -38.32 11.70 70.87
CA ILE A 2 -38.84 11.71 69.47
C ILE A 2 -37.65 12.15 68.58
N LYS A 3 -37.16 11.31 67.72
CA LYS A 3 -36.20 11.67 66.67
C LYS A 3 -36.91 11.99 65.38
N LYS A 4 -36.78 13.27 64.98
CA LYS A 4 -37.29 13.83 63.75
C LYS A 4 -36.50 13.27 62.55
N TYR A 5 -37.18 12.75 61.53
CA TYR A 5 -36.61 12.43 60.23
C TYR A 5 -36.70 13.63 59.32
N THR A 6 -35.59 14.16 58.96
CA THR A 6 -35.46 15.20 57.91
C THR A 6 -35.37 14.50 56.57
N LYS A 7 -36.37 14.68 55.69
CA LYS A 7 -36.35 14.22 54.30
C LYS A 7 -35.51 15.18 53.47
N THR A 8 -34.34 14.69 53.03
CA THR A 8 -33.51 15.40 52.06
C THR A 8 -34.00 14.97 50.65
N ILE A 9 -34.53 15.91 49.92
CA ILE A 9 -34.91 15.76 48.51
C ILE A 9 -33.65 15.96 47.71
N LEU A 10 -33.17 14.92 47.03
CA LEU A 10 -32.10 14.97 46.08
C LEU A 10 -32.63 15.35 44.70
N PRO A 11 -32.18 16.42 44.06
CA PRO A 11 -32.58 16.70 42.68
C PRO A 11 -31.84 15.75 41.74
N PHE A 12 -32.59 15.01 40.93
CA PHE A 12 -32.10 14.24 39.81
C PHE A 12 -31.47 15.20 38.79
N LEU A 13 -30.16 15.23 38.72
CA LEU A 13 -29.43 15.87 37.62
C LEU A 13 -29.44 14.90 36.44
N ALA A 14 -30.29 15.15 35.49
CA ALA A 14 -30.28 14.44 34.23
C ALA A 14 -29.05 14.84 33.43
N CYS A 15 -27.97 14.01 33.46
CA CYS A 15 -26.86 14.10 32.53
C CYS A 15 -27.35 13.67 31.17
N ALA A 16 -27.71 14.63 30.32
CA ALA A 16 -27.80 14.39 28.89
C ALA A 16 -26.37 14.11 28.36
N ILE A 17 -26.05 12.84 28.16
CA ILE A 17 -24.85 12.43 27.43
C ILE A 17 -25.12 12.80 25.96
N LEU A 18 -24.63 13.95 25.54
CA LEU A 18 -24.44 14.26 24.14
C LEU A 18 -23.34 13.32 23.63
N SER A 19 -23.77 12.21 23.04
CA SER A 19 -22.89 11.41 22.17
C SER A 19 -22.55 12.28 20.96
N THR A 20 -21.44 13.01 21.05
CA THR A 20 -20.79 13.52 19.85
C THR A 20 -20.28 12.32 19.10
N GLY A 21 -21.13 11.73 18.26
CA GLY A 21 -20.69 10.89 17.19
C GLY A 21 -19.74 11.71 16.34
N CYS A 22 -18.48 11.28 16.26
CA CYS A 22 -17.63 11.66 15.14
C CYS A 22 -18.30 11.11 13.88
N SER A 23 -19.26 11.86 13.34
CA SER A 23 -19.57 11.75 11.94
C SER A 23 -18.32 12.19 11.21
N LYS A 24 -17.71 11.31 10.41
CA LYS A 24 -16.88 11.73 9.31
C LYS A 24 -17.67 12.84 8.62
N GLU A 25 -17.20 14.07 8.72
CA GLU A 25 -17.69 15.11 7.84
C GLU A 25 -17.27 14.71 6.43
N GLN A 26 -18.12 13.92 5.77
CA GLN A 26 -18.25 14.05 4.34
C GLN A 26 -18.71 15.49 4.15
N THR A 27 -17.76 16.36 3.80
CA THR A 27 -18.11 17.65 3.22
C THR A 27 -18.76 17.31 1.88
N ASN A 28 -20.06 17.05 1.93
CA ASN A 28 -20.88 17.10 0.72
C ASN A 28 -20.67 18.51 0.17
N PHE A 29 -19.95 18.60 -0.94
CA PHE A 29 -20.19 19.72 -1.83
C PHE A 29 -21.68 19.70 -2.11
N ASP A 30 -22.36 20.78 -1.84
CA ASP A 30 -23.63 21.04 -2.50
C ASP A 30 -23.33 20.94 -4.00
N ASN A 31 -23.65 19.80 -4.60
CA ASN A 31 -23.43 19.58 -6.01
C ASN A 31 -24.36 20.57 -6.70
N PRO A 32 -23.82 21.70 -7.23
CA PRO A 32 -24.67 22.72 -7.82
C PRO A 32 -25.45 22.07 -8.96
N GLU A 33 -26.70 22.45 -9.12
CA GLU A 33 -27.58 21.86 -10.14
C GLU A 33 -26.85 21.76 -11.48
N PRO A 34 -26.86 20.58 -12.14
CA PRO A 34 -26.27 20.42 -13.45
C PRO A 34 -26.86 21.45 -14.43
N GLY A 35 -26.06 22.41 -14.87
CA GLY A 35 -26.51 23.45 -15.82
C GLY A 35 -26.24 24.88 -15.40
N SER A 36 -25.58 25.15 -14.25
CA SER A 36 -25.15 26.50 -13.95
C SER A 36 -24.09 26.96 -14.96
N ASP A 37 -24.29 28.13 -15.56
CA ASP A 37 -23.36 28.74 -16.53
C ASP A 37 -21.97 29.02 -15.96
N GLU A 38 -21.74 28.73 -14.68
CA GLU A 38 -20.49 28.98 -13.95
C GLU A 38 -19.62 27.73 -13.80
N MET A 39 -20.13 26.53 -14.10
CA MET A 39 -19.42 25.25 -13.88
C MET A 39 -18.62 24.82 -15.12
N GLY A 40 -17.56 24.07 -14.89
CA GLY A 40 -16.93 23.20 -15.88
C GLY A 40 -17.20 21.73 -15.56
N TYR A 41 -16.73 20.84 -16.40
CA TYR A 41 -17.04 19.42 -16.28
C TYR A 41 -15.78 18.57 -16.38
N LEU A 42 -15.67 17.61 -15.47
CA LEU A 42 -14.69 16.54 -15.53
C LEU A 42 -15.33 15.32 -16.16
N VAL A 43 -14.73 14.79 -17.22
CA VAL A 43 -15.12 13.54 -17.87
C VAL A 43 -14.03 12.50 -17.59
N PHE A 44 -14.44 11.31 -17.21
CA PHE A 44 -13.51 10.24 -16.81
C PHE A 44 -13.54 9.09 -17.81
N SER A 45 -12.39 8.70 -18.38
CA SER A 45 -12.32 7.65 -19.42
C SER A 45 -12.09 6.25 -18.86
N GLY A 46 -11.43 6.13 -17.71
CA GLY A 46 -11.14 4.84 -17.09
C GLY A 46 -9.89 4.82 -16.21
N ILE A 47 -9.69 3.70 -15.54
CA ILE A 47 -8.51 3.40 -14.74
C ILE A 47 -7.93 2.08 -15.20
N ASN A 48 -6.63 2.06 -15.44
CA ASN A 48 -5.86 0.85 -15.68
C ASN A 48 -4.84 0.65 -14.56
N VAL A 49 -4.49 -0.59 -14.31
CA VAL A 49 -3.40 -0.97 -13.42
C VAL A 49 -2.25 -1.49 -14.26
N SER A 50 -1.06 -0.92 -14.07
CA SER A 50 0.16 -1.43 -14.65
C SER A 50 0.71 -2.53 -13.76
N VAL A 51 0.61 -3.78 -14.22
CA VAL A 51 1.27 -4.91 -13.58
C VAL A 51 2.71 -4.90 -14.04
N ALA A 52 3.61 -4.28 -13.29
CA ALA A 52 5.02 -4.37 -13.54
C ALA A 52 5.46 -5.82 -13.26
N THR A 53 5.89 -6.53 -14.29
CA THR A 53 6.62 -7.76 -14.13
C THR A 53 7.95 -7.48 -13.45
N ASP A 54 8.32 -8.33 -12.51
CA ASP A 54 9.45 -8.19 -11.60
C ASP A 54 10.73 -7.69 -12.28
N ALA A 55 11.32 -6.62 -11.75
CA ALA A 55 12.71 -6.29 -12.02
C ALA A 55 13.58 -7.31 -11.28
N GLU A 56 14.13 -8.28 -11.98
CA GLU A 56 15.14 -9.19 -11.43
C GLU A 56 16.38 -8.36 -11.06
N VAL A 57 16.55 -8.11 -9.77
CA VAL A 57 17.79 -7.61 -9.22
C VAL A 57 18.58 -8.79 -8.69
N LEU A 58 19.10 -9.63 -9.57
CA LEU A 58 20.28 -10.46 -9.27
C LEU A 58 20.74 -11.19 -10.54
N SER A 59 22.01 -10.91 -10.92
CA SER A 59 22.84 -11.63 -11.90
C SER A 59 22.39 -11.53 -13.36
N SER A 60 22.76 -10.51 -13.97
CA SER A 60 23.34 -10.34 -15.29
C SER A 60 23.01 -8.95 -15.83
N LEU A 61 23.99 -8.36 -16.48
CA LEU A 61 24.01 -7.02 -17.06
C LEU A 61 23.06 -6.85 -18.29
N ASP A 62 21.97 -7.58 -18.36
CA ASP A 62 20.99 -7.43 -19.42
C ASP A 62 19.67 -6.91 -18.81
N SER A 63 19.50 -5.60 -18.87
CA SER A 63 18.21 -4.94 -18.65
C SER A 63 17.26 -5.31 -19.79
N LYS A 64 16.48 -6.36 -19.62
CA LYS A 64 15.27 -6.54 -20.43
C LYS A 64 14.26 -5.49 -20.00
N ALA A 65 13.94 -4.57 -20.90
CA ALA A 65 12.78 -3.70 -20.75
C ALA A 65 11.53 -4.58 -20.73
N ASN A 66 10.97 -4.81 -19.56
CA ASN A 66 9.70 -5.49 -19.40
C ASN A 66 8.60 -4.53 -19.86
N THR A 67 7.88 -4.93 -20.89
CA THR A 67 6.63 -4.28 -21.30
C THR A 67 5.62 -4.51 -20.17
N ALA A 68 5.30 -3.45 -19.42
CA ALA A 68 4.27 -3.54 -18.40
C ALA A 68 2.92 -3.81 -19.08
N GLU A 69 2.29 -4.93 -18.75
CA GLU A 69 0.91 -5.18 -19.14
C GLU A 69 -0.01 -4.28 -18.32
N THR A 70 -1.02 -3.70 -18.96
CA THR A 70 -2.04 -2.92 -18.29
C THR A 70 -3.36 -3.67 -18.30
N THR A 71 -4.00 -3.76 -17.15
CA THR A 71 -5.34 -4.34 -16.99
C THR A 71 -6.29 -3.30 -16.42
N GLU A 72 -7.58 -3.45 -16.68
CA GLU A 72 -8.59 -2.59 -16.04
C GLU A 72 -8.51 -2.72 -14.50
N ALA A 73 -8.65 -1.60 -13.79
CA ALA A 73 -8.61 -1.58 -12.34
C ALA A 73 -9.80 -2.33 -11.73
N PRO A 74 -9.64 -2.97 -10.57
CA PRO A 74 -10.75 -3.52 -9.79
C PRO A 74 -11.79 -2.46 -9.41
N ASP A 75 -13.04 -2.87 -9.29
CA ASP A 75 -14.19 -2.00 -9.01
C ASP A 75 -14.13 -1.28 -7.66
N ASN A 76 -13.38 -1.82 -6.70
CA ASN A 76 -13.19 -1.25 -5.36
C ASN A 76 -12.09 -0.17 -5.29
N TYR A 77 -11.38 0.11 -6.40
CA TYR A 77 -10.44 1.22 -6.41
C TYR A 77 -11.15 2.54 -6.11
N LYS A 78 -10.49 3.40 -5.36
CA LYS A 78 -11.01 4.71 -4.98
C LYS A 78 -10.53 5.77 -5.95
N VAL A 79 -11.47 6.58 -6.42
CA VAL A 79 -11.21 7.77 -7.23
C VAL A 79 -11.44 8.99 -6.35
N LYS A 80 -10.45 9.85 -6.23
CA LYS A 80 -10.54 11.08 -5.44
C LYS A 80 -10.33 12.28 -6.34
N ILE A 81 -11.23 13.25 -6.22
CA ILE A 81 -11.16 14.54 -6.92
C ILE A 81 -10.99 15.60 -5.83
N LYS A 82 -9.78 16.14 -5.70
CA LYS A 82 -9.43 17.10 -4.66
C LYS A 82 -9.19 18.50 -5.25
N SER A 83 -9.96 19.49 -4.79
CA SER A 83 -9.69 20.88 -5.12
C SER A 83 -8.37 21.36 -4.50
N VAL A 84 -7.46 21.89 -5.32
CA VAL A 84 -6.19 22.44 -4.85
C VAL A 84 -6.42 23.69 -4.00
N LYS A 85 -7.42 24.51 -4.36
CA LYS A 85 -7.74 25.78 -3.69
C LYS A 85 -8.35 25.57 -2.30
N THR A 86 -9.32 24.68 -2.18
CA THR A 86 -10.10 24.51 -0.94
C THR A 86 -9.66 23.31 -0.12
N GLY A 87 -8.96 22.35 -0.73
CA GLY A 87 -8.62 21.06 -0.14
C GLY A 87 -9.78 20.08 -0.07
N ALA A 88 -10.98 20.51 -0.46
CA ALA A 88 -12.17 19.69 -0.46
C ALA A 88 -12.04 18.49 -1.42
N THR A 89 -12.54 17.32 -1.02
CA THR A 89 -12.37 16.06 -1.77
C THR A 89 -13.72 15.39 -1.97
N GLN A 90 -13.99 14.98 -3.21
CA GLN A 90 -15.03 14.02 -3.56
C GLN A 90 -14.38 12.65 -3.73
N GLU A 91 -14.99 11.60 -3.21
CA GLU A 91 -14.49 10.23 -3.31
C GLU A 91 -15.57 9.31 -3.88
N PHE A 92 -15.17 8.49 -4.83
CA PHE A 92 -16.00 7.48 -5.51
C PHE A 92 -15.25 6.16 -5.50
N THR A 93 -15.96 5.06 -5.60
CA THR A 93 -15.38 3.80 -6.06
C THR A 93 -15.31 3.80 -7.60
N TYR A 94 -14.42 2.97 -8.16
CA TYR A 94 -14.36 2.85 -9.62
C TYR A 94 -15.66 2.28 -10.20
N ALA A 95 -16.34 1.41 -9.47
CA ALA A 95 -17.69 0.94 -9.83
C ALA A 95 -18.70 2.09 -9.94
N GLU A 96 -18.68 3.05 -9.01
CA GLU A 96 -19.55 4.24 -9.06
C GLU A 96 -19.20 5.14 -10.23
N MET A 97 -17.90 5.31 -10.55
CA MET A 97 -17.47 6.12 -11.70
C MET A 97 -17.91 5.56 -13.05
N LYS A 98 -18.22 4.26 -13.14
CA LYS A 98 -18.75 3.63 -14.35
C LYS A 98 -20.24 3.91 -14.56
N GLN A 99 -20.95 4.41 -13.54
CA GLN A 99 -22.36 4.74 -13.65
C GLN A 99 -22.57 6.01 -14.50
N PRO A 100 -23.60 6.07 -15.35
CA PRO A 100 -23.80 7.19 -16.27
C PRO A 100 -23.84 8.55 -15.58
N GLU A 101 -24.42 8.63 -14.38
CA GLU A 101 -24.51 9.87 -13.59
C GLU A 101 -23.16 10.41 -13.12
N ASN A 102 -22.15 9.55 -12.97
CA ASN A 102 -20.82 9.92 -12.49
C ASN A 102 -19.78 10.04 -13.63
N GLN A 103 -20.13 9.73 -14.86
CA GLN A 103 -19.22 9.88 -15.99
C GLN A 103 -18.89 11.34 -16.31
N LYS A 104 -19.76 12.27 -15.89
CA LYS A 104 -19.57 13.70 -16.08
C LYS A 104 -19.86 14.44 -14.78
N ILE A 105 -18.80 14.93 -14.14
CA ILE A 105 -18.87 15.56 -12.82
C ILE A 105 -18.75 17.08 -13.00
N ALA A 106 -19.75 17.82 -12.48
CA ALA A 106 -19.74 19.27 -12.46
C ALA A 106 -18.80 19.77 -11.34
N LEU A 107 -17.86 20.67 -11.69
CA LEU A 107 -16.89 21.24 -10.76
C LEU A 107 -16.79 22.74 -10.95
N GLU A 108 -16.52 23.49 -9.89
CA GLU A 108 -16.15 24.89 -10.00
C GLU A 108 -14.85 25.05 -10.81
N PRO A 109 -14.69 26.15 -11.57
CA PRO A 109 -13.44 26.43 -12.25
C PRO A 109 -12.26 26.50 -11.27
N GLY A 110 -11.16 25.82 -11.60
CA GLY A 110 -9.96 25.76 -10.75
C GLY A 110 -9.11 24.55 -11.01
N ASP A 111 -8.07 24.39 -10.18
CA ASP A 111 -7.14 23.28 -10.24
C ASP A 111 -7.59 22.13 -9.32
N TYR A 112 -7.53 20.92 -9.85
CA TYR A 112 -7.90 19.70 -9.13
C TYR A 112 -6.82 18.64 -9.28
N ILE A 113 -6.63 17.86 -8.23
CA ILE A 113 -5.87 16.61 -8.28
C ILE A 113 -6.88 15.47 -8.38
N VAL A 114 -6.83 14.74 -9.49
CA VAL A 114 -7.60 13.51 -9.68
C VAL A 114 -6.66 12.33 -9.44
N SER A 115 -6.98 11.47 -8.49
CA SER A 115 -6.18 10.29 -8.17
C SER A 115 -7.04 9.03 -8.19
N ALA A 116 -6.39 7.93 -8.55
CA ALA A 116 -6.92 6.58 -8.40
C ALA A 116 -6.00 5.78 -7.47
N GLU A 117 -6.60 5.04 -6.54
CA GLU A 117 -5.88 4.36 -5.45
C GLU A 117 -6.49 2.98 -5.22
N SER A 118 -5.63 1.96 -4.99
CA SER A 118 -6.10 0.66 -4.51
C SER A 118 -6.74 0.81 -3.11
N ASP A 119 -7.60 -0.12 -2.72
CA ASP A 119 -8.33 -0.07 -1.45
C ASP A 119 -7.41 0.07 -0.23
N ASP A 120 -6.26 -0.60 -0.26
CA ASP A 120 -5.27 -0.59 0.82
C ASP A 120 -4.39 0.68 0.88
N TYR A 121 -4.51 1.60 -0.08
CA TYR A 121 -3.62 2.76 -0.15
C TYR A 121 -3.72 3.69 1.07
N ALA A 122 -4.90 3.88 1.62
CA ALA A 122 -5.10 4.72 2.80
C ALA A 122 -4.41 4.14 4.05
N GLU A 123 -4.45 2.82 4.24
CA GLU A 123 -3.75 2.13 5.31
C GLU A 123 -2.23 2.21 5.11
N TYR A 124 -1.78 1.97 3.88
CA TYR A 124 -0.38 2.06 3.50
C TYR A 124 0.22 3.43 3.80
N ILE A 125 -0.44 4.53 3.43
CA ILE A 125 0.12 5.88 3.60
C ILE A 125 0.09 6.35 5.05
N ASN A 126 -0.95 5.99 5.82
CA ASN A 126 -1.15 6.43 7.19
C ASN A 126 -0.51 5.50 8.22
N GLY A 127 -0.17 4.25 7.87
CA GLY A 127 0.51 3.31 8.74
C GLY A 127 1.95 3.74 9.05
N GLU A 128 2.37 3.62 10.31
CA GLU A 128 3.77 3.85 10.72
C GLU A 128 4.69 2.80 10.12
N HIS A 129 4.23 1.54 10.13
CA HIS A 129 4.96 0.39 9.63
C HIS A 129 4.12 -0.34 8.57
N TYR A 130 4.76 -0.67 7.47
CA TYR A 130 4.14 -1.47 6.44
C TYR A 130 5.19 -2.39 5.79
N ALA A 131 5.15 -3.64 6.20
CA ALA A 131 5.80 -4.75 5.50
C ALA A 131 4.84 -5.94 5.58
N ASP A 132 4.25 -6.33 4.46
CA ASP A 132 3.20 -7.34 4.42
C ASP A 132 3.38 -8.31 3.25
N TRP A 133 2.78 -9.49 3.38
CA TRP A 133 2.82 -10.53 2.37
C TRP A 133 1.70 -10.38 1.37
N GLU A 134 2.03 -10.50 0.06
CA GLU A 134 1.05 -10.54 -1.03
C GLU A 134 0.06 -9.33 -1.02
N ARG A 135 0.55 -8.15 -0.62
CA ARG A 135 -0.29 -6.96 -0.45
C ARG A 135 0.23 -5.78 -1.29
N PRO A 136 0.09 -5.83 -2.62
CA PRO A 136 0.49 -4.75 -3.50
C PRO A 136 -0.44 -3.54 -3.33
N VAL A 137 0.12 -2.35 -3.36
CA VAL A 137 -0.60 -1.08 -3.28
C VAL A 137 -0.34 -0.30 -4.55
N TYR A 138 -1.39 0.20 -5.20
CA TYR A 138 -1.31 0.90 -6.47
C TYR A 138 -1.89 2.31 -6.36
N ARG A 139 -1.31 3.24 -7.13
CA ARG A 139 -1.78 4.61 -7.22
C ARG A 139 -1.34 5.29 -8.51
N ASP A 140 -2.17 6.23 -8.97
CA ASP A 140 -1.79 7.27 -9.92
C ASP A 140 -2.53 8.57 -9.61
N SER A 141 -2.03 9.69 -10.13
CA SER A 141 -2.68 10.97 -9.99
C SER A 141 -2.28 11.94 -11.09
N VAL A 142 -3.21 12.79 -11.46
CA VAL A 142 -3.00 13.85 -12.45
C VAL A 142 -3.59 15.17 -11.93
N VAL A 143 -2.92 16.26 -12.27
CA VAL A 143 -3.47 17.60 -12.03
C VAL A 143 -4.25 18.02 -13.27
N VAL A 144 -5.48 18.49 -13.07
CA VAL A 144 -6.35 18.98 -14.13
C VAL A 144 -6.83 20.37 -13.80
N VAL A 145 -6.97 21.21 -14.85
CA VAL A 145 -7.55 22.55 -14.76
C VAL A 145 -8.96 22.48 -15.32
N ILE A 146 -9.93 22.84 -14.52
CA ILE A 146 -11.33 22.94 -14.90
C ILE A 146 -11.62 24.37 -15.30
N THR A 147 -12.07 24.55 -16.53
CA THR A 147 -12.45 25.85 -17.12
C THR A 147 -13.98 25.93 -17.20
N LYS A 148 -14.50 27.13 -16.98
CA LYS A 148 -15.94 27.39 -17.06
C LYS A 148 -16.52 26.97 -18.42
N LYS A 149 -17.64 26.26 -18.39
CA LYS A 149 -18.39 25.74 -19.56
C LYS A 149 -17.64 24.74 -20.45
N GLU A 150 -16.46 24.31 -20.03
CA GLU A 150 -15.65 23.36 -20.79
C GLU A 150 -15.69 21.96 -20.17
N GLU A 151 -15.48 20.94 -21.01
CA GLU A 151 -15.27 19.58 -20.60
C GLU A 151 -13.78 19.28 -20.58
N LYS A 152 -13.29 18.77 -19.46
CA LYS A 152 -11.93 18.27 -19.31
C LYS A 152 -11.95 16.77 -19.13
N THR A 153 -11.40 16.06 -20.10
CA THR A 153 -11.26 14.60 -20.01
C THR A 153 -10.00 14.23 -19.23
N VAL A 154 -10.13 13.31 -18.29
CA VAL A 154 -9.02 12.57 -17.71
C VAL A 154 -8.90 11.27 -18.46
N ASP A 155 -7.89 11.22 -19.34
CA ASP A 155 -7.57 10.01 -20.09
C ASP A 155 -6.76 9.08 -19.22
N ASN A 156 -7.24 7.84 -19.06
CA ASN A 156 -6.56 6.68 -18.49
C ASN A 156 -5.54 6.97 -17.37
N LEU A 157 -6.00 7.04 -16.12
CA LEU A 157 -5.09 6.89 -14.99
C LEU A 157 -4.48 5.48 -15.03
N ILE A 158 -3.16 5.38 -14.98
CA ILE A 158 -2.43 4.12 -14.97
C ILE A 158 -1.81 3.94 -13.60
N CYS A 159 -2.55 3.31 -12.70
CA CYS A 159 -2.08 3.03 -11.36
C CYS A 159 -0.85 2.12 -11.39
N LYS A 160 0.22 2.58 -10.77
CA LYS A 160 1.48 1.86 -10.64
C LYS A 160 1.70 1.42 -9.21
N LEU A 161 2.53 0.40 -9.02
CA LEU A 161 2.86 -0.11 -7.70
C LEU A 161 3.48 1.00 -6.84
N ALA A 162 2.83 1.35 -5.73
CA ALA A 162 3.25 2.42 -4.83
C ALA A 162 4.17 1.93 -3.71
N ASN A 163 4.20 0.61 -3.44
CA ASN A 163 5.11 -0.01 -2.49
C ASN A 163 6.26 -0.74 -3.21
N ILE A 164 7.24 -1.19 -2.44
CA ILE A 164 8.40 -1.94 -2.96
C ILE A 164 8.09 -3.42 -2.84
N LYS A 165 8.01 -4.12 -3.97
CA LYS A 165 7.84 -5.57 -4.02
C LYS A 165 9.20 -6.26 -3.94
N THR A 166 9.29 -7.33 -3.17
CA THR A 166 10.45 -8.19 -3.08
C THR A 166 10.03 -9.65 -3.15
N THR A 167 10.86 -10.48 -3.78
CA THR A 167 10.79 -11.92 -3.71
C THR A 167 12.16 -12.46 -3.36
N VAL A 168 12.22 -13.56 -2.62
CA VAL A 168 13.46 -14.27 -2.33
C VAL A 168 13.40 -15.63 -3.02
N SER A 169 14.44 -15.96 -3.76
CA SER A 169 14.64 -17.28 -4.31
C SER A 169 15.94 -17.86 -3.77
N LEU A 170 15.87 -19.06 -3.21
CA LEU A 170 17.00 -19.78 -2.69
C LEU A 170 17.29 -20.98 -3.60
N SER A 171 18.47 -21.00 -4.25
CA SER A 171 18.85 -22.15 -5.07
C SER A 171 18.94 -23.42 -4.23
N THR A 172 18.68 -24.57 -4.84
CA THR A 172 18.81 -25.86 -4.19
C THR A 172 20.21 -26.09 -3.60
N ASP A 173 21.24 -25.66 -4.33
CA ASP A 173 22.63 -25.77 -3.88
C ASP A 173 22.86 -24.96 -2.60
N LEU A 174 22.37 -23.69 -2.56
CA LEU A 174 22.46 -22.88 -1.36
C LEU A 174 21.71 -23.51 -0.18
N GLN A 175 20.49 -23.98 -0.43
CA GLN A 175 19.69 -24.62 0.62
C GLN A 175 20.34 -25.89 1.15
N GLY A 176 21.04 -26.67 0.29
CA GLY A 176 21.77 -27.87 0.67
C GLY A 176 23.01 -27.62 1.55
N LEU A 177 23.50 -26.38 1.57
CA LEU A 177 24.62 -26.02 2.46
C LEU A 177 24.18 -25.74 3.91
N PHE A 178 22.91 -25.62 4.16
CA PHE A 178 22.36 -25.29 5.49
C PHE A 178 21.59 -26.46 6.07
N LYS A 179 21.58 -26.56 7.40
CA LYS A 179 20.75 -27.48 8.14
C LYS A 179 19.31 -27.42 7.66
N THR A 180 18.69 -28.56 7.39
CA THR A 180 17.28 -28.61 6.98
C THR A 180 16.35 -28.19 8.11
N ASP A 181 15.11 -27.88 7.80
CA ASP A 181 14.13 -27.45 8.82
C ASP A 181 13.77 -28.59 9.77
N GLU A 182 13.85 -29.86 9.30
CA GLU A 182 13.64 -31.08 10.10
C GLU A 182 14.83 -31.39 11.01
N GLU A 183 16.05 -31.07 10.58
CA GLU A 183 17.26 -31.28 11.39
C GLU A 183 17.44 -30.16 12.42
N ALA A 184 16.85 -29.01 12.21
CA ALA A 184 16.96 -27.83 13.09
C ALA A 184 16.24 -28.12 14.43
N SER A 185 16.96 -27.96 15.52
CA SER A 185 16.40 -28.13 16.88
C SER A 185 15.77 -26.82 17.39
N THR A 186 16.18 -25.69 16.85
CA THR A 186 15.67 -24.36 17.21
C THR A 186 15.42 -23.52 15.96
N GLU A 187 14.65 -22.44 16.12
CA GLU A 187 14.36 -21.51 15.02
C GLU A 187 15.60 -20.77 14.51
N GLU A 188 16.59 -20.56 15.37
CA GLU A 188 17.86 -19.90 15.00
C GLU A 188 18.72 -20.75 14.10
N GLU A 189 18.55 -22.07 14.14
CA GLU A 189 19.29 -23.00 13.28
C GLU A 189 18.75 -23.04 11.85
N LYS A 190 17.50 -22.65 11.63
CA LYS A 190 16.87 -22.66 10.30
C LYS A 190 17.43 -21.57 9.39
N LEU A 191 17.53 -21.91 8.10
CA LEU A 191 17.89 -20.93 7.08
C LEU A 191 16.79 -19.87 6.95
N LYS A 192 17.14 -18.62 7.15
CA LYS A 192 16.24 -17.47 7.05
C LYS A 192 16.91 -16.33 6.30
N VAL A 193 16.09 -15.57 5.55
CA VAL A 193 16.48 -14.31 4.91
C VAL A 193 15.56 -13.23 5.43
N ALA A 194 16.06 -12.37 6.30
CA ALA A 194 15.34 -11.19 6.74
C ALA A 194 15.63 -10.04 5.78
N LEU A 195 14.58 -9.43 5.27
CA LEU A 195 14.62 -8.21 4.47
C LEU A 195 14.03 -7.06 5.25
N SER A 196 14.63 -5.87 5.17
CA SER A 196 14.07 -4.67 5.81
C SER A 196 14.35 -3.39 5.02
N ILE A 197 13.39 -2.46 5.10
CA ILE A 197 13.52 -1.07 4.63
C ILE A 197 13.12 -0.16 5.79
N GLY A 198 14.10 0.60 6.32
CA GLY A 198 13.91 1.29 7.60
C GLY A 198 13.55 0.28 8.69
N ASP A 199 12.47 0.54 9.41
CA ASP A 199 11.96 -0.33 10.49
C ASP A 199 10.95 -1.38 10.00
N ASN A 200 10.67 -1.42 8.70
CA ASN A 200 9.74 -2.40 8.11
C ASN A 200 10.49 -3.65 7.69
N GLY A 201 10.14 -4.80 8.23
CA GLY A 201 10.84 -6.05 7.98
C GLY A 201 9.95 -7.25 7.74
N LEU A 202 10.42 -8.17 6.88
CA LEU A 202 9.84 -9.49 6.64
C LEU A 202 10.94 -10.55 6.67
N THR A 203 10.60 -11.75 7.13
CA THR A 203 11.55 -12.86 7.18
C THR A 203 11.03 -14.01 6.33
N TYR A 204 11.81 -14.36 5.31
CA TYR A 204 11.60 -15.50 4.44
C TYR A 204 12.28 -16.73 5.04
N GLY A 205 11.52 -17.77 5.30
CA GLY A 205 12.03 -19.12 5.46
C GLY A 205 12.13 -19.84 4.12
N ARG A 206 12.44 -21.13 4.13
CA ARG A 206 12.45 -21.97 2.91
C ARG A 206 11.09 -22.02 2.24
N THR A 207 10.01 -22.10 3.02
CA THR A 207 8.63 -22.16 2.50
C THR A 207 8.28 -20.94 1.69
N GLU A 208 8.48 -19.72 2.25
CA GLU A 208 8.19 -18.47 1.58
C GLU A 208 9.05 -18.27 0.33
N ALA A 209 10.36 -18.62 0.42
CA ALA A 209 11.28 -18.51 -0.70
C ALA A 209 10.95 -19.50 -1.82
N ASN A 210 10.62 -20.74 -1.50
CA ASN A 210 10.31 -21.79 -2.48
C ASN A 210 8.94 -21.56 -3.15
N SER A 211 7.99 -20.95 -2.45
CA SER A 211 6.69 -20.58 -3.02
C SER A 211 6.72 -19.32 -3.86
N GLY A 212 7.83 -18.56 -3.86
CA GLY A 212 7.93 -17.27 -4.53
C GLY A 212 7.06 -16.18 -3.90
N LYS A 213 6.75 -16.31 -2.61
CA LYS A 213 5.90 -15.37 -1.89
C LYS A 213 6.46 -13.96 -1.94
N ALA A 214 5.63 -13.00 -2.32
CA ALA A 214 6.06 -11.61 -2.45
C ALA A 214 5.87 -10.83 -1.16
N GLY A 215 6.93 -10.15 -0.71
CA GLY A 215 6.87 -9.16 0.36
C GLY A 215 6.71 -7.77 -0.20
N HIS A 216 5.88 -6.96 0.43
CA HIS A 216 5.61 -5.58 0.04
C HIS A 216 5.99 -4.63 1.17
N PHE A 217 6.86 -3.65 0.89
CA PHE A 217 7.42 -2.74 1.89
C PHE A 217 7.01 -1.30 1.61
N LYS A 218 6.79 -0.54 2.67
CA LYS A 218 6.62 0.91 2.57
C LYS A 218 7.92 1.55 2.10
N ALA A 219 7.83 2.36 1.04
CA ALA A 219 8.91 3.25 0.66
C ALA A 219 8.99 4.39 1.68
N VAL A 220 10.17 4.61 2.25
CA VAL A 220 10.42 5.67 3.23
C VAL A 220 11.02 6.92 2.58
N SER A 221 11.46 6.80 1.33
CA SER A 221 12.03 7.87 0.51
C SER A 221 11.92 7.52 -0.98
N GLU A 222 12.31 8.44 -1.86
CA GLU A 222 12.40 8.18 -3.31
C GLU A 222 13.45 7.11 -3.65
N SER A 223 14.48 6.99 -2.83
CA SER A 223 15.54 5.98 -2.97
C SER A 223 15.73 5.28 -1.63
N ASN A 224 15.38 4.01 -1.58
CA ASN A 224 15.43 3.21 -0.38
C ASN A 224 16.62 2.26 -0.39
N THR A 225 17.08 1.88 0.80
CA THR A 225 18.07 0.82 0.98
C THR A 225 17.37 -0.41 1.57
N LEU A 226 17.37 -1.51 0.82
CA LEU A 226 16.92 -2.80 1.29
C LEU A 226 18.11 -3.49 1.98
N LYS A 227 17.95 -3.81 3.26
CA LYS A 227 18.90 -4.61 4.02
C LYS A 227 18.49 -6.06 3.97
N LEU A 228 19.43 -6.91 3.59
CA LEU A 228 19.29 -8.35 3.56
C LEU A 228 20.18 -8.95 4.64
N ASN A 229 19.60 -9.81 5.48
CA ASN A 229 20.31 -10.57 6.51
C ASN A 229 19.97 -12.06 6.38
N LEU A 230 20.94 -12.85 5.92
CA LEU A 230 20.84 -14.29 5.85
C LEU A 230 21.41 -14.89 7.12
N THR A 231 20.67 -15.77 7.76
CA THR A 231 21.07 -16.49 8.99
C THR A 231 20.76 -17.98 8.88
N GLY A 232 21.44 -18.79 9.66
CA GLY A 232 21.19 -20.22 9.75
C GLY A 232 22.45 -20.99 10.20
N HIS A 233 22.37 -22.31 10.20
CA HIS A 233 23.50 -23.19 10.49
C HIS A 233 24.05 -23.80 9.20
N TYR A 234 25.27 -23.40 8.83
CA TYR A 234 25.97 -23.82 7.62
C TYR A 234 26.82 -25.05 7.89
N ASN A 235 26.76 -26.03 6.99
CA ASN A 235 27.62 -27.21 7.03
C ASN A 235 29.03 -26.84 6.51
N LYS A 236 30.01 -26.85 7.38
CA LYS A 236 31.41 -26.58 7.04
C LYS A 236 32.20 -27.85 6.67
N ALA A 237 31.63 -29.05 6.80
CA ALA A 237 32.31 -30.29 6.43
C ALA A 237 32.58 -30.31 4.93
N ALA A 238 33.72 -30.86 4.55
CA ALA A 238 34.11 -31.01 3.15
C ALA A 238 33.93 -32.47 2.69
N GLY A 239 33.44 -32.64 1.46
CA GLY A 239 33.30 -33.96 0.85
C GLY A 239 32.36 -34.89 1.62
N ASP A 240 32.83 -36.15 1.87
CA ASP A 240 32.03 -37.21 2.51
C ASP A 240 32.12 -37.19 4.04
N GLU A 241 32.67 -36.13 4.64
CA GLU A 241 32.73 -36.02 6.09
C GLU A 241 31.33 -35.86 6.71
N ALA A 242 31.19 -36.31 7.99
CA ALA A 242 29.94 -36.07 8.71
C ALA A 242 29.63 -34.59 8.85
N PRO A 243 28.37 -34.18 8.68
CA PRO A 243 27.99 -32.75 8.73
C PRO A 243 28.44 -32.05 10.01
N GLN A 244 29.05 -30.90 9.87
CA GLN A 244 29.50 -30.05 10.96
C GLN A 244 28.85 -28.68 10.81
N TYR A 245 27.73 -28.48 11.47
CA TYR A 245 26.95 -27.26 11.40
C TYR A 245 27.49 -26.15 12.31
N VAL A 246 27.67 -24.96 11.78
CA VAL A 246 28.10 -23.75 12.51
C VAL A 246 27.16 -22.60 12.18
N PRO A 247 26.87 -21.73 13.16
CA PRO A 247 26.04 -20.54 12.89
C PRO A 247 26.74 -19.61 11.91
N VAL A 248 25.96 -19.05 10.99
CA VAL A 248 26.41 -18.06 10.04
C VAL A 248 25.45 -16.89 9.99
N THR A 249 25.98 -15.69 9.83
CA THR A 249 25.24 -14.49 9.52
C THR A 249 25.94 -13.77 8.39
N TRP A 250 25.20 -13.46 7.33
CA TRP A 250 25.70 -12.68 6.21
C TRP A 250 24.73 -11.55 5.89
N THR A 251 25.25 -10.34 5.69
CA THR A 251 24.45 -9.14 5.45
C THR A 251 24.83 -8.48 4.14
N LYS A 252 23.85 -7.91 3.45
CA LYS A 252 24.03 -7.11 2.26
C LYS A 252 23.05 -5.95 2.25
N GLU A 253 23.48 -4.82 1.71
CA GLU A 253 22.61 -3.69 1.41
C GLU A 253 22.47 -3.56 -0.11
N ILE A 254 21.21 -3.37 -0.54
CA ILE A 254 20.84 -3.09 -1.92
C ILE A 254 20.28 -1.67 -1.92
N THR A 255 21.00 -0.75 -2.56
CA THR A 255 20.62 0.66 -2.62
C THR A 255 19.77 0.96 -3.85
N ASN A 256 19.15 2.14 -3.87
CA ASN A 256 18.30 2.62 -4.97
C ASN A 256 17.05 1.77 -5.24
N CYS A 257 16.56 1.07 -4.23
CA CYS A 257 15.24 0.44 -4.33
C CYS A 257 14.18 1.52 -4.41
N LYS A 258 13.38 1.49 -5.46
CA LYS A 258 12.30 2.45 -5.68
C LYS A 258 10.96 1.73 -5.54
N ALA A 259 10.00 2.40 -4.92
CA ALA A 259 8.61 2.10 -5.20
C ALA A 259 8.34 2.40 -6.69
N GLY A 260 7.25 1.91 -7.22
CA GLY A 260 6.84 2.29 -8.58
C GLY A 260 6.87 3.82 -8.76
N PRO A 261 6.85 4.31 -10.01
CA PRO A 261 7.14 5.73 -10.27
C PRO A 261 6.22 6.65 -9.47
N TRP A 262 6.87 7.54 -8.77
CA TRP A 262 6.26 8.67 -8.05
C TRP A 262 5.80 9.72 -9.06
#